data_157a0df1ca6ef150cdc28234db069398
#
_entry.id   157a0df1ca6ef150cdc28234db069398
#
_cell.length_a   1.000
_cell.length_b   1.000
_cell.length_c   1.000
_cell.angle_alpha   90.00
_cell.angle_beta   90.00
_cell.angle_gamma   90.00
#
_symmetry.space_group_name_H-M   'P 1'
#
loop_
_entity.id
_entity.type
_entity.pdbx_description
1 polymer ?
#
loop_
_entity_poly.entity_id
_entity_poly.type
_entity_poly.pdbx_seq_one_letter_code
_entity_poly.pdbx_strand_id
1 'polypeptide(L)'
;MALKHKRVVFAPTDGALYLCERSDEWQRRGIKWTDAIGLDVIYTLQFRKMSVRAVDAQLLGEDAEQISLKVAIQHPPKITTNLTVTIDGKNYDITKADESGRLTYLYLTELASVGQCDLISVKTTYDKVGIKKTTESRLKVWMRGASHSISAVQHGALDALDVTLRAVDWQGERLLEVNGTRYRVQKAIGKGDWVTLQCSEGVADVK
;
A
#
# COMPACT_ATOMS: atom_id res chain seq x y z
N MET A 1 36.89 -9.15 -39.53
CA MET A 1 35.54 -8.52 -39.64
C MET A 1 35.03 -8.27 -38.22
N ALA A 2 34.97 -7.03 -37.78
CA ALA A 2 34.45 -6.68 -36.48
C ALA A 2 32.90 -6.64 -36.54
N LEU A 3 32.24 -7.51 -35.79
CA LEU A 3 30.78 -7.48 -35.62
C LEU A 3 30.40 -6.13 -35.00
N LYS A 4 29.80 -5.25 -35.79
CA LYS A 4 29.16 -4.04 -35.28
C LYS A 4 27.97 -4.48 -34.40
N HIS A 5 28.15 -4.49 -33.09
CA HIS A 5 27.03 -4.62 -32.19
C HIS A 5 26.06 -3.47 -32.48
N LYS A 6 24.90 -3.79 -33.04
CA LYS A 6 23.77 -2.85 -33.14
C LYS A 6 23.49 -2.38 -31.72
N ARG A 7 23.73 -1.09 -31.45
CA ARG A 7 23.23 -0.46 -30.21
C ARG A 7 21.73 -0.64 -30.19
N VAL A 8 21.25 -1.46 -29.27
CA VAL A 8 19.81 -1.53 -29.00
C VAL A 8 19.44 -0.17 -28.43
N VAL A 9 18.78 0.64 -29.25
CA VAL A 9 18.21 1.91 -28.80
C VAL A 9 17.00 1.54 -27.93
N PHE A 10 17.04 1.96 -26.68
CA PHE A 10 15.86 1.85 -25.82
C PHE A 10 14.74 2.71 -26.39
N ALA A 11 13.65 2.10 -26.78
CA ALA A 11 12.44 2.79 -27.20
C ALA A 11 11.36 2.54 -26.12
N PRO A 12 10.96 3.57 -25.38
CA PRO A 12 9.84 3.48 -24.44
C PRO A 12 8.54 3.53 -25.25
N THR A 13 7.97 2.37 -25.55
CA THR A 13 6.84 2.25 -26.48
C THR A 13 5.54 1.84 -25.83
N ASP A 14 5.56 1.51 -24.53
CA ASP A 14 4.42 0.86 -23.90
C ASP A 14 3.53 1.81 -23.09
N GLY A 15 3.82 3.12 -23.16
CA GLY A 15 2.97 4.14 -22.57
C GLY A 15 3.69 5.03 -21.54
N ALA A 16 2.89 5.73 -20.76
CA ALA A 16 3.34 6.58 -19.66
C ALA A 16 3.04 5.94 -18.32
N LEU A 17 3.97 6.04 -17.40
CA LEU A 17 3.76 5.76 -15.99
C LEU A 17 3.86 7.06 -15.19
N TYR A 18 3.14 7.11 -14.10
CA TYR A 18 3.14 8.22 -13.16
C TYR A 18 3.80 7.77 -11.86
N LEU A 19 4.85 8.46 -11.45
CA LEU A 19 5.40 8.31 -10.11
C LEU A 19 4.67 9.30 -9.20
N CYS A 20 4.07 8.77 -8.17
CA CYS A 20 3.21 9.52 -7.28
C CYS A 20 3.75 9.47 -5.85
N GLU A 21 3.65 10.59 -5.17
CA GLU A 21 3.86 10.71 -3.73
C GLU A 21 2.51 10.86 -3.03
N ARG A 22 2.42 10.44 -1.78
CA ARG A 22 1.23 10.69 -0.98
C ARG A 22 1.15 12.15 -0.61
N SER A 23 0.00 12.75 -0.90
CA SER A 23 -0.28 14.10 -0.47
C SER A 23 -0.47 14.18 1.04
N ASP A 24 0.28 15.07 1.71
CA ASP A 24 0.10 15.35 3.14
C ASP A 24 -1.27 15.97 3.47
N GLU A 25 -1.93 16.57 2.49
CA GLU A 25 -3.29 17.12 2.64
C GLU A 25 -4.32 16.02 2.92
N TRP A 26 -4.05 14.81 2.48
CA TRP A 26 -4.88 13.65 2.69
C TRP A 26 -5.08 13.32 4.17
N GLN A 27 -4.02 13.41 4.97
CA GLN A 27 -4.09 13.14 6.40
C GLN A 27 -4.87 14.18 7.18
N ARG A 28 -5.01 15.41 6.64
CA ARG A 28 -5.59 16.55 7.36
C ARG A 28 -7.07 16.78 7.09
N ARG A 29 -7.62 16.33 5.96
CA ARG A 29 -8.95 16.77 5.51
C ARG A 29 -10.08 15.76 5.65
N GLY A 30 -9.82 14.50 6.00
CA GLY A 30 -10.87 13.48 6.05
C GLY A 30 -11.63 13.32 4.74
N ILE A 31 -10.97 13.57 3.61
CA ILE A 31 -11.59 13.60 2.28
C ILE A 31 -11.97 12.18 1.89
N LYS A 32 -13.19 12.01 1.37
CA LYS A 32 -13.64 10.76 0.77
C LYS A 32 -12.71 10.37 -0.37
N TRP A 33 -12.16 9.17 -0.30
CA TRP A 33 -11.38 8.59 -1.37
C TRP A 33 -12.23 8.47 -2.64
N THR A 34 -11.82 9.15 -3.69
CA THR A 34 -12.08 8.74 -5.06
C THR A 34 -10.75 8.25 -5.63
N ASP A 35 -10.79 7.32 -6.56
CA ASP A 35 -9.67 6.47 -6.98
C ASP A 35 -8.34 7.17 -7.38
N ALA A 36 -8.31 8.48 -7.42
CA ALA A 36 -7.13 9.29 -7.75
C ALA A 36 -6.78 10.35 -6.69
N ILE A 37 -7.56 10.50 -5.64
CA ILE A 37 -7.38 11.59 -4.67
C ILE A 37 -6.47 11.13 -3.55
N GLY A 38 -5.33 11.77 -3.41
CA GLY A 38 -4.33 11.50 -2.38
C GLY A 38 -2.98 11.04 -2.91
N LEU A 39 -2.83 11.01 -4.24
CA LEU A 39 -1.57 10.77 -4.92
C LEU A 39 -1.22 12.00 -5.77
N ASP A 40 -0.18 12.71 -5.39
CA ASP A 40 0.37 13.80 -6.18
C ASP A 40 1.37 13.24 -7.18
N VAL A 41 1.13 13.46 -8.47
CA VAL A 41 2.04 13.05 -9.54
C VAL A 41 3.27 13.94 -9.48
N ILE A 42 4.41 13.35 -9.16
CA ILE A 42 5.70 14.05 -9.15
C ILE A 42 6.46 13.92 -10.46
N TYR A 43 6.30 12.79 -11.18
CA TYR A 43 6.93 12.57 -12.47
C TYR A 43 6.02 11.78 -13.40
N THR A 44 6.05 12.18 -14.67
CA THR A 44 5.48 11.41 -15.79
C THR A 44 6.62 10.89 -16.65
N LEU A 45 6.75 9.57 -16.75
CA LEU A 45 7.86 8.91 -17.43
C LEU A 45 7.34 7.94 -18.48
N GLN A 46 8.03 7.89 -19.61
CA GLN A 46 7.77 6.86 -20.62
C GLN A 46 8.44 5.56 -20.20
N PHE A 47 7.78 4.43 -20.41
CA PHE A 47 8.28 3.14 -19.98
C PHE A 47 8.22 2.05 -21.05
N ARG A 48 8.92 0.97 -20.81
CA ARG A 48 8.84 -0.27 -21.56
C ARG A 48 8.57 -1.43 -20.61
N LYS A 49 7.56 -2.26 -20.91
CA LYS A 49 7.29 -3.51 -20.19
C LYS A 49 8.42 -4.51 -20.44
N MET A 50 8.85 -5.19 -19.43
CA MET A 50 9.91 -6.17 -19.46
C MET A 50 9.42 -7.50 -18.89
N SER A 51 9.95 -8.61 -19.43
CA SER A 51 9.69 -9.93 -18.82
C SER A 51 10.48 -10.07 -17.53
N VAL A 52 9.87 -10.65 -16.52
CA VAL A 52 10.56 -11.11 -15.31
C VAL A 52 11.31 -12.38 -15.68
N ARG A 53 12.62 -12.42 -15.45
CA ARG A 53 13.52 -13.54 -15.80
C ARG A 53 13.90 -14.31 -14.53
N ALA A 54 14.40 -15.53 -14.71
CA ALA A 54 14.89 -16.35 -13.60
C ALA A 54 16.00 -15.64 -12.78
N VAL A 55 16.83 -14.82 -13.43
CA VAL A 55 17.86 -14.01 -12.76
C VAL A 55 17.22 -12.93 -11.85
N ASP A 56 16.07 -12.38 -12.26
CA ASP A 56 15.37 -11.40 -11.45
C ASP A 56 14.81 -12.06 -10.17
N ALA A 57 14.40 -13.32 -10.23
CA ALA A 57 13.95 -14.07 -9.05
C ALA A 57 15.08 -14.24 -8.01
N GLN A 58 16.33 -14.45 -8.46
CA GLN A 58 17.47 -14.50 -7.55
C GLN A 58 17.74 -13.14 -6.88
N LEU A 59 17.51 -12.04 -7.62
CA LEU A 59 17.68 -10.68 -7.13
C LEU A 59 16.61 -10.27 -6.11
N LEU A 60 15.40 -10.82 -6.25
CA LEU A 60 14.22 -10.47 -5.45
C LEU A 60 14.02 -11.40 -4.26
N GLY A 61 14.57 -12.63 -4.31
CA GLY A 61 14.38 -13.62 -3.26
C GLY A 61 12.92 -14.00 -3.06
N GLU A 62 12.44 -13.93 -1.82
CA GLU A 62 11.05 -14.26 -1.46
C GLU A 62 10.00 -13.32 -2.09
N ASP A 63 10.40 -12.11 -2.47
CA ASP A 63 9.49 -11.13 -3.07
C ASP A 63 9.21 -11.39 -4.56
N ALA A 64 9.93 -12.32 -5.18
CA ALA A 64 9.83 -12.62 -6.62
C ALA A 64 8.42 -13.04 -7.05
N GLU A 65 7.71 -13.80 -6.21
CA GLU A 65 6.37 -14.29 -6.48
C GLU A 65 5.31 -13.18 -6.43
N GLN A 66 5.61 -12.06 -5.80
CA GLN A 66 4.69 -10.93 -5.66
C GLN A 66 4.79 -9.93 -6.80
N ILE A 67 5.80 -10.05 -7.67
CA ILE A 67 6.02 -9.11 -8.76
C ILE A 67 4.97 -9.30 -9.84
N SER A 68 4.13 -8.27 -10.00
CA SER A 68 3.08 -8.25 -11.01
C SER A 68 3.58 -7.70 -12.36
N LEU A 69 4.56 -6.79 -12.32
CA LEU A 69 5.04 -6.10 -13.50
C LEU A 69 6.50 -5.67 -13.34
N LYS A 70 7.31 -5.83 -14.39
CA LYS A 70 8.64 -5.24 -14.51
C LYS A 70 8.63 -4.21 -15.62
N VAL A 71 9.12 -3.01 -15.35
CA VAL A 71 9.24 -1.94 -16.35
C VAL A 71 10.63 -1.36 -16.37
N ALA A 72 11.06 -0.90 -17.54
CA ALA A 72 12.29 -0.14 -17.73
C ALA A 72 11.95 1.32 -18.07
N ILE A 73 12.63 2.24 -17.41
CA ILE A 73 12.52 3.69 -17.62
C ILE A 73 13.90 4.29 -17.82
N GLN A 74 13.97 5.44 -18.48
CA GLN A 74 15.21 6.18 -18.60
C GLN A 74 15.40 7.06 -17.38
N HIS A 75 16.58 6.95 -16.76
CA HIS A 75 17.09 7.79 -15.67
C HIS A 75 16.06 8.71 -15.03
N PRO A 76 15.22 8.19 -14.15
CA PRO A 76 14.40 9.08 -13.34
C PRO A 76 15.31 9.80 -12.34
N PRO A 77 14.91 10.96 -11.86
CA PRO A 77 15.46 11.46 -10.63
C PRO A 77 15.23 10.42 -9.53
N LYS A 78 15.95 10.52 -8.45
CA LYS A 78 15.99 9.54 -7.35
C LYS A 78 14.64 8.87 -7.08
N ILE A 79 14.57 7.56 -7.33
CA ILE A 79 13.40 6.73 -6.98
C ILE A 79 13.61 6.15 -5.58
N THR A 80 12.56 6.25 -4.77
CA THR A 80 12.47 5.63 -3.45
C THR A 80 11.30 4.64 -3.44
N THR A 81 11.38 3.61 -2.64
CA THR A 81 10.34 2.56 -2.55
C THR A 81 9.03 3.03 -1.91
N ASN A 82 9.03 4.21 -1.30
CA ASN A 82 7.81 4.84 -0.74
C ASN A 82 6.91 5.50 -1.79
N LEU A 83 7.39 5.61 -3.05
CA LEU A 83 6.58 6.12 -4.15
C LEU A 83 5.60 5.06 -4.65
N THR A 84 4.46 5.53 -5.13
CA THR A 84 3.47 4.71 -5.82
C THR A 84 3.61 4.92 -7.33
N VAL A 85 3.54 3.85 -8.09
CA VAL A 85 3.52 3.90 -9.56
C VAL A 85 2.10 3.69 -10.05
N THR A 86 1.60 4.60 -10.89
CA THR A 86 0.31 4.42 -11.56
C THR A 86 0.53 4.18 -13.05
N ILE A 87 -0.03 3.08 -13.57
CA ILE A 87 0.00 2.69 -14.98
C ILE A 87 -1.41 2.25 -15.37
N ASP A 88 -1.95 2.82 -16.42
CA ASP A 88 -3.28 2.47 -16.97
C ASP A 88 -4.38 2.46 -15.88
N GLY A 89 -4.32 3.40 -14.95
CA GLY A 89 -5.28 3.53 -13.83
C GLY A 89 -5.10 2.52 -12.70
N LYS A 90 -4.10 1.65 -12.76
CA LYS A 90 -3.73 0.72 -11.68
C LYS A 90 -2.57 1.27 -10.88
N ASN A 91 -2.59 1.04 -9.59
CA ASN A 91 -1.55 1.45 -8.67
C ASN A 91 -0.64 0.28 -8.31
N TYR A 92 0.65 0.56 -8.21
CA TYR A 92 1.69 -0.42 -7.90
C TYR A 92 2.63 0.13 -6.84
N ASP A 93 3.08 -0.75 -5.95
CA ASP A 93 4.22 -0.49 -5.08
C ASP A 93 5.53 -0.81 -5.79
N ILE A 94 6.56 -0.04 -5.52
CA ILE A 94 7.92 -0.33 -5.96
C ILE A 94 8.55 -1.29 -4.97
N THR A 95 8.58 -2.59 -5.32
CA THR A 95 9.26 -3.59 -4.50
C THR A 95 10.76 -3.41 -4.58
N LYS A 96 11.27 -3.11 -5.77
CA LYS A 96 12.69 -2.84 -6.00
C LYS A 96 12.91 -1.93 -7.19
N ALA A 97 13.91 -1.08 -7.10
CA ALA A 97 14.46 -0.33 -8.22
C ALA A 97 15.92 -0.77 -8.44
N ASP A 98 16.26 -1.13 -9.66
CA ASP A 98 17.60 -1.56 -10.06
C ASP A 98 18.14 -0.68 -11.19
N GLU A 99 19.25 -0.01 -10.95
CA GLU A 99 19.85 0.90 -11.90
C GLU A 99 20.93 0.15 -12.72
N SER A 100 20.73 0.10 -14.02
CA SER A 100 21.68 -0.53 -14.94
C SER A 100 21.97 0.38 -16.13
N GLY A 101 23.15 0.97 -16.12
CA GLY A 101 23.62 1.87 -17.17
C GLY A 101 22.75 3.13 -17.28
N ARG A 102 21.95 3.26 -18.34
CA ARG A 102 21.07 4.40 -18.60
C ARG A 102 19.60 4.10 -18.28
N LEU A 103 19.32 2.95 -17.74
CA LEU A 103 17.97 2.49 -17.45
C LEU A 103 17.82 2.20 -15.97
N THR A 104 16.63 2.43 -15.47
CA THR A 104 16.19 1.95 -14.18
C THR A 104 15.09 0.93 -14.41
N TYR A 105 15.25 -0.25 -13.83
CA TYR A 105 14.25 -1.31 -13.82
C TYR A 105 13.46 -1.23 -12.54
N LEU A 106 12.13 -1.07 -12.66
CA LEU A 106 11.23 -1.10 -11.54
C LEU A 106 10.54 -2.46 -11.49
N TYR A 107 10.62 -3.11 -10.35
CA TYR A 107 9.88 -4.31 -10.02
C TYR A 107 8.67 -3.89 -9.20
N LEU A 108 7.49 -4.13 -9.75
CA LEU A 108 6.24 -3.57 -9.29
C LEU A 108 5.29 -4.67 -8.80
N THR A 109 4.74 -4.49 -7.62
CA THR A 109 3.65 -5.30 -7.09
C THR A 109 2.35 -4.53 -7.22
N GLU A 110 1.37 -5.10 -7.93
CA GLU A 110 0.06 -4.47 -8.06
C GLU A 110 -0.56 -4.29 -6.68
N LEU A 111 -0.97 -3.07 -6.40
CA LEU A 111 -1.79 -2.75 -5.26
C LEU A 111 -3.21 -3.23 -5.55
N ALA A 112 -3.39 -4.54 -5.59
CA ALA A 112 -4.70 -5.13 -5.63
C ALA A 112 -5.38 -4.78 -4.31
N SER A 113 -6.14 -3.71 -4.31
CA SER A 113 -7.01 -3.40 -3.20
C SER A 113 -8.11 -4.45 -3.15
N VAL A 114 -8.16 -5.20 -2.07
CA VAL A 114 -9.31 -6.09 -1.81
C VAL A 114 -10.50 -5.32 -1.25
N GLY A 115 -10.36 -4.01 -1.06
CA GLY A 115 -11.39 -3.14 -0.53
C GLY A 115 -10.83 -1.99 0.31
N GLN A 116 -11.71 -1.36 1.04
CA GLN A 116 -11.39 -0.26 1.95
C GLN A 116 -11.86 -0.61 3.35
N CYS A 117 -11.15 -0.10 4.36
CA CYS A 117 -11.61 -0.10 5.73
C CYS A 117 -11.51 1.31 6.32
N ASP A 118 -12.31 1.56 7.35
CA ASP A 118 -12.22 2.78 8.12
C ASP A 118 -11.41 2.50 9.40
N LEU A 119 -10.27 3.14 9.56
CA LEU A 119 -9.56 3.19 10.84
C LEU A 119 -10.26 4.18 11.75
N ILE A 120 -10.56 3.76 12.98
CA ILE A 120 -11.37 4.56 13.90
C ILE A 120 -10.51 4.96 15.10
N SER A 121 -10.28 6.26 15.23
CA SER A 121 -9.65 6.84 16.41
C SER A 121 -10.73 7.39 17.33
N VAL A 122 -10.65 7.00 18.61
CA VAL A 122 -11.58 7.42 19.65
C VAL A 122 -10.86 8.37 20.60
N LYS A 123 -11.28 9.63 20.62
CA LYS A 123 -10.76 10.63 21.53
C LYS A 123 -11.77 10.93 22.62
N THR A 124 -11.38 10.68 23.85
CA THR A 124 -12.17 11.01 25.03
C THR A 124 -11.70 12.33 25.61
N THR A 125 -12.61 13.25 25.80
CA THR A 125 -12.39 14.54 26.47
C THR A 125 -13.39 14.66 27.62
N TYR A 126 -13.03 15.42 28.66
CA TYR A 126 -13.92 15.76 29.74
C TYR A 126 -14.24 17.24 29.64
N ASP A 127 -15.50 17.61 29.80
CA ASP A 127 -15.89 19.01 29.86
C ASP A 127 -15.52 19.62 31.24
N LYS A 128 -15.82 20.91 31.39
CA LYS A 128 -15.53 21.65 32.64
C LYS A 128 -16.32 21.13 33.85
N VAL A 129 -17.34 20.33 33.64
CA VAL A 129 -18.22 19.73 34.66
C VAL A 129 -17.88 18.27 34.90
N GLY A 130 -16.86 17.73 34.20
CA GLY A 130 -16.41 16.34 34.31
C GLY A 130 -17.23 15.35 33.48
N ILE A 131 -18.09 15.82 32.59
CA ILE A 131 -18.86 14.92 31.71
C ILE A 131 -17.95 14.41 30.60
N LYS A 132 -17.89 13.07 30.46
CA LYS A 132 -17.14 12.38 29.43
C LYS A 132 -17.76 12.63 28.05
N LYS A 133 -16.99 13.23 27.13
CA LYS A 133 -17.36 13.39 25.74
C LYS A 133 -16.42 12.55 24.87
N THR A 134 -17.01 11.65 24.09
CA THR A 134 -16.25 10.79 23.17
C THR A 134 -16.49 11.25 21.75
N THR A 135 -15.41 11.47 21.02
CA THR A 135 -15.45 11.84 19.59
C THR A 135 -14.75 10.76 18.79
N GLU A 136 -15.41 10.23 17.79
CA GLU A 136 -14.81 9.29 16.84
C GLU A 136 -14.36 10.07 15.59
N SER A 137 -13.15 9.80 15.12
CA SER A 137 -12.69 10.21 13.80
C SER A 137 -12.41 8.95 12.97
N ARG A 138 -12.75 9.00 11.69
CA ARG A 138 -12.64 7.88 10.77
C ARG A 138 -11.70 8.26 9.64
N LEU A 139 -10.72 7.39 9.40
CA LEU A 139 -9.78 7.49 8.30
C LEU A 139 -9.99 6.29 7.38
N LYS A 140 -10.42 6.56 6.16
CA LYS A 140 -10.61 5.52 5.15
C LYS A 140 -9.28 5.16 4.50
N VAL A 141 -8.92 3.89 4.53
CA VAL A 141 -7.66 3.37 3.99
C VAL A 141 -7.90 2.15 3.09
N TRP A 142 -6.95 1.91 2.19
CA TRP A 142 -6.97 0.75 1.32
C TRP A 142 -6.39 -0.48 2.03
N MET A 143 -7.08 -1.61 1.88
CA MET A 143 -6.58 -2.91 2.33
C MET A 143 -5.89 -3.62 1.17
N ARG A 144 -4.68 -4.11 1.40
CA ARG A 144 -4.00 -5.03 0.49
C ARG A 144 -4.57 -6.43 0.57
N GLY A 145 -4.99 -6.85 1.75
CA GLY A 145 -5.57 -8.15 2.02
C GLY A 145 -6.48 -8.11 3.23
N ALA A 146 -7.53 -8.93 3.17
CA ALA A 146 -8.37 -9.22 4.32
C ALA A 146 -8.67 -10.73 4.30
N SER A 147 -8.37 -11.42 5.40
CA SER A 147 -8.61 -12.86 5.53
C SER A 147 -9.13 -13.19 6.91
N HIS A 148 -10.05 -14.16 6.99
CA HIS A 148 -10.50 -14.65 8.30
C HIS A 148 -9.35 -15.41 9.00
N SER A 149 -9.05 -15.03 10.22
CA SER A 149 -7.97 -15.62 10.99
C SER A 149 -8.42 -16.91 11.66
N ILE A 150 -7.88 -18.04 11.18
CA ILE A 150 -8.19 -19.38 11.74
C ILE A 150 -7.67 -19.49 13.19
N SER A 151 -6.57 -18.83 13.52
CA SER A 151 -5.96 -18.91 14.85
C SER A 151 -6.77 -18.23 15.95
N ALA A 152 -7.50 -17.17 15.62
CA ALA A 152 -8.32 -16.45 16.60
C ALA A 152 -9.66 -17.15 16.89
N VAL A 153 -10.19 -17.89 15.92
CA VAL A 153 -11.38 -18.74 16.10
C VAL A 153 -11.11 -19.82 17.14
N GLN A 154 -9.89 -20.36 17.23
CA GLN A 154 -9.48 -21.33 18.25
C GLN A 154 -9.48 -20.75 19.68
N HIS A 155 -9.49 -19.44 19.84
CA HIS A 155 -9.50 -18.74 21.13
C HIS A 155 -10.87 -18.17 21.50
N GLY A 156 -11.95 -18.61 20.82
CA GLY A 156 -13.32 -18.25 21.16
C GLY A 156 -13.79 -16.88 20.63
N ALA A 157 -13.06 -16.26 19.74
CA ALA A 157 -13.54 -15.09 19.02
C ALA A 157 -14.53 -15.54 17.94
N LEU A 158 -15.74 -14.98 17.96
CA LEU A 158 -16.82 -15.35 17.03
C LEU A 158 -16.50 -15.01 15.58
N ASP A 159 -15.74 -13.96 15.34
CA ASP A 159 -15.18 -13.62 14.02
C ASP A 159 -13.84 -12.91 14.21
N ALA A 160 -12.83 -13.35 13.48
CA ALA A 160 -11.51 -12.78 13.53
C ALA A 160 -11.02 -12.49 12.11
N LEU A 161 -10.54 -11.27 11.92
CA LEU A 161 -10.14 -10.75 10.62
C LEU A 161 -8.69 -10.25 10.69
N ASP A 162 -7.86 -10.74 9.79
CA ASP A 162 -6.52 -10.21 9.55
C ASP A 162 -6.59 -9.23 8.37
N VAL A 163 -6.27 -7.96 8.64
CA VAL A 163 -6.28 -6.89 7.64
C VAL A 163 -4.86 -6.41 7.41
N THR A 164 -4.40 -6.45 6.18
CA THR A 164 -3.09 -5.93 5.79
C THR A 164 -3.26 -4.58 5.09
N LEU A 165 -2.58 -3.57 5.60
CA LEU A 165 -2.57 -2.21 5.08
C LEU A 165 -1.15 -1.63 5.13
N ARG A 166 -0.93 -0.45 4.55
CA ARG A 166 0.37 0.20 4.64
C ARG A 166 0.67 0.64 6.07
N ALA A 167 1.89 0.43 6.51
CA ALA A 167 2.31 0.81 7.86
C ALA A 167 2.14 2.32 8.11
N VAL A 168 2.33 3.15 7.09
CA VAL A 168 2.17 4.62 7.17
C VAL A 168 0.72 5.05 7.39
N ASP A 169 -0.26 4.23 7.03
CA ASP A 169 -1.67 4.54 7.20
C ASP A 169 -2.17 4.28 8.62
N TRP A 170 -1.50 3.39 9.35
CA TRP A 170 -1.89 3.02 10.69
C TRP A 170 -1.08 3.78 11.74
N GLN A 171 -1.77 4.53 12.59
CA GLN A 171 -1.16 5.35 13.65
C GLN A 171 -1.43 4.79 15.06
N GLY A 172 -1.80 3.50 15.15
CA GLY A 172 -2.11 2.86 16.41
C GLY A 172 -3.61 2.85 16.76
N GLU A 173 -4.47 3.03 15.77
CA GLU A 173 -5.91 2.92 15.95
C GLU A 173 -6.26 1.54 16.49
N ARG A 174 -7.16 1.53 17.48
CA ARG A 174 -7.60 0.30 18.15
C ARG A 174 -8.87 -0.31 17.56
N LEU A 175 -9.53 0.44 16.70
CA LEU A 175 -10.77 0.02 16.07
C LEU A 175 -10.66 0.21 14.56
N LEU A 176 -11.26 -0.70 13.81
CA LEU A 176 -11.45 -0.57 12.38
C LEU A 176 -12.84 -1.08 11.99
N GLU A 177 -13.35 -0.62 10.86
CA GLU A 177 -14.62 -1.06 10.30
C GLU A 177 -14.40 -1.54 8.88
N VAL A 178 -14.85 -2.77 8.59
CA VAL A 178 -14.80 -3.40 7.28
C VAL A 178 -16.20 -3.80 6.89
N ASN A 179 -16.70 -3.32 5.75
CA ASN A 179 -18.04 -3.63 5.24
C ASN A 179 -19.16 -3.42 6.28
N GLY A 180 -19.03 -2.37 7.11
CA GLY A 180 -20.00 -2.04 8.15
C GLY A 180 -19.87 -2.83 9.47
N THR A 181 -18.97 -3.81 9.52
CA THR A 181 -18.67 -4.57 10.74
C THR A 181 -17.48 -3.96 11.47
N ARG A 182 -17.62 -3.69 12.75
CA ARG A 182 -16.56 -3.14 13.61
C ARG A 182 -15.73 -4.23 14.23
N TYR A 183 -14.42 -4.03 14.16
CA TYR A 183 -13.42 -4.92 14.73
C TYR A 183 -12.51 -4.16 15.68
N ARG A 184 -12.03 -4.85 16.68
CA ARG A 184 -11.00 -4.37 17.59
C ARG A 184 -9.65 -4.95 17.21
N VAL A 185 -8.65 -4.09 17.04
CA VAL A 185 -7.27 -4.50 16.81
C VAL A 185 -6.70 -5.11 18.07
N GLN A 186 -6.35 -6.38 18.03
CA GLN A 186 -5.74 -7.13 19.12
C GLN A 186 -4.21 -7.06 19.01
N LYS A 187 -3.68 -7.17 17.80
CA LYS A 187 -2.24 -7.18 17.54
C LYS A 187 -1.96 -6.56 16.19
N ALA A 188 -0.83 -5.86 16.10
CA ALA A 188 -0.29 -5.36 14.84
C ALA A 188 1.07 -6.01 14.61
N ILE A 189 1.28 -6.52 13.40
CA ILE A 189 2.51 -7.18 12.97
C ILE A 189 3.04 -6.41 11.77
N GLY A 190 4.12 -5.64 11.98
CA GLY A 190 4.79 -4.91 10.92
C GLY A 190 5.75 -5.79 10.12
N LYS A 191 5.73 -5.69 8.81
CA LYS A 191 6.72 -6.28 7.90
C LYS A 191 7.03 -5.27 6.79
N GLY A 192 8.17 -4.58 6.90
CA GLY A 192 8.56 -3.53 5.96
C GLY A 192 7.54 -2.40 5.92
N ASP A 193 7.06 -2.06 4.73
CA ASP A 193 6.09 -0.99 4.49
C ASP A 193 4.63 -1.39 4.81
N TRP A 194 4.43 -2.61 5.29
CA TRP A 194 3.11 -3.17 5.56
C TRP A 194 2.90 -3.49 7.04
N VAL A 195 1.67 -3.40 7.48
CA VAL A 195 1.23 -3.86 8.79
C VAL A 195 0.01 -4.76 8.62
N THR A 196 0.03 -5.92 9.27
CA THR A 196 -1.13 -6.79 9.38
C THR A 196 -1.74 -6.59 10.76
N LEU A 197 -2.99 -6.15 10.77
CA LEU A 197 -3.79 -5.96 11.95
C LEU A 197 -4.62 -7.23 12.21
N GLN A 198 -4.34 -7.90 13.29
CA GLN A 198 -5.15 -9.03 13.76
C GLN A 198 -6.30 -8.49 14.60
N CYS A 199 -7.52 -8.71 14.14
CA CYS A 199 -8.71 -8.08 14.65
C CYS A 199 -9.73 -9.12 15.11
N SER A 200 -10.52 -8.79 16.11
CA SER A 200 -11.66 -9.59 16.53
C SER A 200 -12.93 -8.76 16.50
N GLU A 201 -14.05 -9.36 16.09
CA GLU A 201 -15.36 -8.77 16.22
C GLU A 201 -15.72 -8.66 17.71
N GLY A 202 -16.39 -7.58 18.06
CA GLY A 202 -16.87 -7.33 19.40
C GLY A 202 -16.35 -6.02 19.95
N VAL A 203 -17.19 -5.02 19.88
CA VAL A 203 -17.05 -3.79 20.64
C VAL A 203 -17.68 -4.04 21.99
N ALA A 204 -16.89 -4.51 22.95
CA ALA A 204 -17.27 -4.25 24.33
C ALA A 204 -17.14 -2.73 24.50
N ASP A 205 -18.28 -2.07 24.70
CA ASP A 205 -18.29 -0.66 25.09
C ASP A 205 -17.30 -0.48 26.22
N VAL A 206 -16.30 0.34 25.98
CA VAL A 206 -15.38 0.80 27.02
C VAL A 206 -16.24 1.66 27.95
N LYS A 207 -16.73 1.04 29.04
CA LYS A 207 -17.30 1.76 30.15
C LYS A 207 -16.26 2.62 30.85
#